data_861e85824bc15dbaa9f133e3660896db
#
_entry.id   861e85824bc15dbaa9f133e3660896db
#
_cell.length_a   1.000
_cell.length_b   1.000
_cell.length_c   1.000
_cell.angle_alpha   90.00
_cell.angle_beta   90.00
_cell.angle_gamma   90.00
#
_symmetry.space_group_name_H-M   'P 1'
#
loop_
_entity.id
_entity.type
_entity.pdbx_description
1 polymer ?
#
loop_
_entity_poly.entity_id
_entity_poly.type
_entity_poly.pdbx_seq_one_letter_code
_entity_poly.pdbx_strand_id
1 'polypeptide(L)'
;MSEVTITPSQIPEFLKESIKHRFTCLFTGLPGIGKTEIVNAVGRELLGNTKEARTSQLDPVDVMGVPSVIDGFTRFAIPELLPNVERDGKTGLFILDEVLDGTTAVLTAIQQLILEHRVGSYVLPEGWHIVAMGNKKEHGGINRGLSEPLKDRFAHAEVIVDAAETISHLVSKGADSMVTSFLKTHSHLIHKMSEKGGSWAYPTPRTWEKLSQVRRGDPNNSIRFQLYASLVGEGAAAEFVSHEE
;
A
#
# COMPACT_ATOMS: atom_id res chain seq x y z
N MET A 1 18.75 -14.79 3.44
CA MET A 1 17.54 -15.63 3.55
C MET A 1 16.61 -15.17 2.43
N SER A 2 16.08 -16.10 1.64
CA SER A 2 15.08 -15.79 0.61
C SER A 2 13.78 -15.42 1.31
N GLU A 3 13.29 -14.20 1.09
CA GLU A 3 11.98 -13.81 1.56
C GLU A 3 10.90 -14.48 0.72
N VAL A 4 9.73 -14.71 1.32
CA VAL A 4 8.57 -15.23 0.58
C VAL A 4 8.09 -14.14 -0.37
N THR A 5 8.07 -14.44 -1.67
CA THR A 5 7.57 -13.52 -2.70
C THR A 5 6.21 -13.97 -3.22
N ILE A 6 5.32 -13.02 -3.46
CA ILE A 6 3.99 -13.24 -4.04
C ILE A 6 3.73 -12.24 -5.15
N THR A 7 2.82 -12.57 -6.07
CA THR A 7 2.32 -11.63 -7.07
C THR A 7 1.06 -10.89 -6.55
N PRO A 8 0.67 -9.77 -7.16
CA PRO A 8 -0.55 -9.05 -6.78
C PRO A 8 -1.81 -9.93 -6.76
N SER A 9 -1.95 -10.87 -7.68
CA SER A 9 -3.09 -11.79 -7.74
C SER A 9 -3.15 -12.80 -6.59
N GLN A 10 -2.05 -13.02 -5.87
CA GLN A 10 -1.99 -13.92 -4.73
C GLN A 10 -2.36 -13.24 -3.39
N ILE A 11 -2.39 -11.90 -3.34
CA ILE A 11 -2.77 -11.16 -2.14
C ILE A 11 -4.16 -11.58 -1.61
N PRO A 12 -5.21 -11.73 -2.45
CA PRO A 12 -6.54 -12.13 -1.97
C PRO A 12 -6.53 -13.45 -1.20
N GLU A 13 -5.87 -14.47 -1.72
CA GLU A 13 -5.82 -15.78 -1.08
C GLU A 13 -5.00 -15.75 0.21
N PHE A 14 -3.85 -15.06 0.18
CA PHE A 14 -3.02 -14.87 1.36
C PHE A 14 -3.80 -14.15 2.48
N LEU A 15 -4.57 -13.13 2.13
CA LEU A 15 -5.39 -12.38 3.09
C LEU A 15 -6.57 -13.20 3.63
N LYS A 16 -7.21 -14.05 2.80
CA LYS A 16 -8.25 -15.00 3.25
C LYS A 16 -7.72 -15.95 4.32
N GLU A 17 -6.56 -16.56 4.08
CA GLU A 17 -5.95 -17.46 5.05
C GLU A 17 -5.51 -16.73 6.33
N SER A 18 -5.03 -15.49 6.19
CA SER A 18 -4.72 -14.61 7.32
C SER A 18 -5.95 -14.35 8.21
N ILE A 19 -7.06 -13.99 7.61
CA ILE A 19 -8.33 -13.74 8.32
C ILE A 19 -8.84 -15.02 9.00
N LYS A 20 -8.85 -16.13 8.27
CA LYS A 20 -9.34 -17.44 8.74
C LYS A 20 -8.54 -17.97 9.93
N HIS A 21 -7.23 -17.81 9.90
CA HIS A 21 -6.31 -18.33 10.93
C HIS A 21 -5.84 -17.26 11.94
N ARG A 22 -6.35 -16.04 11.82
CA ARG A 22 -6.11 -14.93 12.74
C ARG A 22 -4.62 -14.57 12.93
N PHE A 23 -3.86 -14.49 11.84
CA PHE A 23 -2.50 -13.96 11.87
C PHE A 23 -2.40 -12.67 11.04
N THR A 24 -1.56 -11.74 11.46
CA THR A 24 -1.38 -10.46 10.77
C THR A 24 -0.35 -10.60 9.65
N CYS A 25 -0.72 -10.18 8.43
CA CYS A 25 0.22 -10.11 7.31
C CYS A 25 0.95 -8.78 7.27
N LEU A 26 2.20 -8.81 6.82
CA LEU A 26 2.95 -7.66 6.35
C LEU A 26 3.28 -7.84 4.87
N PHE A 27 2.61 -7.07 4.02
CA PHE A 27 2.91 -7.00 2.60
C PHE A 27 3.92 -5.89 2.33
N THR A 28 5.13 -6.27 1.94
CA THR A 28 6.15 -5.33 1.48
C THR A 28 6.23 -5.34 -0.04
N GLY A 29 6.90 -4.37 -0.64
CA GLY A 29 7.12 -4.35 -2.10
C GLY A 29 7.31 -2.95 -2.63
N LEU A 30 7.56 -2.87 -3.93
CA LEU A 30 7.81 -1.63 -4.65
C LEU A 30 6.64 -0.64 -4.53
N PRO A 31 6.89 0.68 -4.51
CA PRO A 31 5.82 1.68 -4.56
C PRO A 31 5.10 1.65 -5.91
N GLY A 32 3.80 1.97 -5.89
CA GLY A 32 3.01 2.11 -7.12
C GLY A 32 2.54 0.83 -7.80
N ILE A 33 2.71 -0.35 -7.17
CA ILE A 33 2.26 -1.65 -7.70
C ILE A 33 0.82 -2.03 -7.29
N GLY A 34 0.10 -1.14 -6.59
CA GLY A 34 -1.32 -1.35 -6.28
C GLY A 34 -1.62 -2.11 -4.98
N LYS A 35 -0.64 -2.38 -4.10
CA LYS A 35 -0.85 -3.12 -2.83
C LYS A 35 -2.07 -2.64 -2.05
N THR A 36 -2.12 -1.36 -1.73
CA THR A 36 -3.18 -0.75 -0.91
C THR A 36 -4.55 -0.86 -1.59
N GLU A 37 -4.60 -0.67 -2.91
CA GLU A 37 -5.86 -0.80 -3.68
C GLU A 37 -6.40 -2.23 -3.63
N ILE A 38 -5.55 -3.23 -3.86
CA ILE A 38 -5.92 -4.64 -3.82
C ILE A 38 -6.38 -5.04 -2.42
N VAL A 39 -5.62 -4.70 -1.38
CA VAL A 39 -5.96 -5.02 0.01
C VAL A 39 -7.29 -4.38 0.42
N ASN A 40 -7.54 -3.12 0.04
CA ASN A 40 -8.82 -2.46 0.27
C ASN A 40 -9.97 -3.15 -0.47
N ALA A 41 -9.79 -3.52 -1.74
CA ALA A 41 -10.83 -4.20 -2.51
C ALA A 41 -11.19 -5.55 -1.88
N VAL A 42 -10.19 -6.36 -1.54
CA VAL A 42 -10.36 -7.67 -0.90
C VAL A 42 -10.97 -7.53 0.50
N GLY A 43 -10.54 -6.54 1.28
CA GLY A 43 -11.11 -6.28 2.61
C GLY A 43 -12.60 -5.95 2.54
N ARG A 44 -13.01 -5.14 1.59
CA ARG A 44 -14.44 -4.83 1.36
C ARG A 44 -15.23 -6.04 0.89
N GLU A 45 -14.66 -6.86 0.02
CA GLU A 45 -15.30 -8.08 -0.47
C GLU A 45 -15.50 -9.12 0.64
N LEU A 46 -14.48 -9.35 1.47
CA LEU A 46 -14.50 -10.40 2.49
C LEU A 46 -15.18 -9.98 3.80
N LEU A 47 -15.02 -8.73 4.22
CA LEU A 47 -15.42 -8.25 5.55
C LEU A 47 -16.41 -7.07 5.50
N GLY A 48 -16.69 -6.53 4.32
CA GLY A 48 -17.65 -5.45 4.11
C GLY A 48 -17.06 -4.05 4.33
N ASN A 49 -16.15 -3.87 5.28
CA ASN A 49 -15.61 -2.57 5.63
C ASN A 49 -14.08 -2.57 5.62
N THR A 50 -13.50 -1.41 5.32
CA THR A 50 -12.06 -1.17 5.46
C THR A 50 -11.81 0.17 6.14
N LYS A 51 -10.77 0.24 6.94
CA LYS A 51 -10.28 1.46 7.56
C LYS A 51 -8.76 1.52 7.43
N GLU A 52 -8.23 2.64 6.99
CA GLU A 52 -6.80 2.82 6.70
C GLU A 52 -6.17 3.82 7.65
N ALA A 53 -4.98 3.50 8.13
CA ALA A 53 -4.13 4.37 8.91
C ALA A 53 -2.72 4.40 8.28
N ARG A 54 -2.24 5.60 7.93
CA ARG A 54 -0.89 5.79 7.42
C ARG A 54 0.07 6.09 8.54
N THR A 55 0.82 5.10 8.94
CA THR A 55 1.67 5.16 10.15
C THR A 55 2.79 6.21 10.07
N SER A 56 3.20 6.57 8.84
CA SER A 56 4.18 7.65 8.61
C SER A 56 3.66 9.05 8.99
N GLN A 57 2.33 9.22 9.08
CA GLN A 57 1.65 10.48 9.34
C GLN A 57 1.09 10.57 10.76
N LEU A 58 1.26 9.53 11.58
CA LEU A 58 0.70 9.45 12.92
C LEU A 58 1.67 9.93 13.99
N ASP A 59 1.09 10.49 15.05
CA ASP A 59 1.70 10.63 16.36
C ASP A 59 1.20 9.55 17.32
N PRO A 60 1.93 9.22 18.41
CA PRO A 60 1.49 8.20 19.38
C PRO A 60 0.10 8.43 19.94
N VAL A 61 -0.32 9.68 20.09
CA VAL A 61 -1.65 10.04 20.60
C VAL A 61 -2.78 9.67 19.64
N ASP A 62 -2.49 9.57 18.34
CA ASP A 62 -3.47 9.14 17.33
C ASP A 62 -3.81 7.64 17.48
N VAL A 63 -2.92 6.87 18.10
CA VAL A 63 -3.10 5.45 18.35
C VAL A 63 -3.56 5.20 19.79
N MET A 64 -2.92 5.86 20.77
CA MET A 64 -3.18 5.65 22.21
C MET A 64 -4.37 6.46 22.74
N GLY A 65 -4.71 7.55 22.04
CA GLY A 65 -5.70 8.52 22.49
C GLY A 65 -5.12 9.62 23.39
N VAL A 66 -5.93 10.64 23.60
CA VAL A 66 -5.58 11.78 24.46
C VAL A 66 -5.98 11.49 25.91
N PRO A 67 -5.06 11.65 26.89
CA PRO A 67 -5.39 11.47 28.29
C PRO A 67 -6.36 12.55 28.77
N SER A 68 -7.40 12.13 29.48
CA SER A 68 -8.38 12.99 30.10
C SER A 68 -8.59 12.58 31.56
N VAL A 69 -8.83 13.52 32.48
CA VAL A 69 -9.14 13.20 33.88
C VAL A 69 -10.67 13.09 34.01
N ILE A 70 -11.14 11.89 34.33
CA ILE A 70 -12.54 11.59 34.56
C ILE A 70 -12.66 10.90 35.94
N ASP A 71 -13.46 11.44 36.85
CA ASP A 71 -13.67 10.92 38.22
C ASP A 71 -12.36 10.72 38.99
N GLY A 72 -11.37 11.61 38.78
CA GLY A 72 -10.07 11.52 39.47
C GLY A 72 -9.09 10.49 38.88
N PHE A 73 -9.45 9.82 37.81
CA PHE A 73 -8.61 8.85 37.09
C PHE A 73 -8.25 9.36 35.71
N THR A 74 -7.04 9.04 35.27
CA THR A 74 -6.64 9.27 33.86
C THR A 74 -7.28 8.22 32.96
N ARG A 75 -8.10 8.66 32.04
CA ARG A 75 -8.65 7.82 30.95
C ARG A 75 -8.22 8.35 29.61
N PHE A 76 -8.01 7.45 28.65
CA PHE A 76 -7.66 7.83 27.27
C PHE A 76 -8.92 7.84 26.42
N ALA A 77 -9.18 8.95 25.73
CA ALA A 77 -10.23 9.02 24.73
C ALA A 77 -9.85 8.11 23.56
N ILE A 78 -10.78 7.25 23.14
CA ILE A 78 -10.52 6.32 22.02
C ILE A 78 -10.41 7.12 20.72
N PRO A 79 -9.28 7.02 20.00
CA PRO A 79 -9.10 7.74 18.73
C PRO A 79 -10.11 7.31 17.67
N GLU A 80 -10.56 8.28 16.88
CA GLU A 80 -11.45 8.02 15.75
C GLU A 80 -10.78 7.16 14.68
N LEU A 81 -9.46 7.17 14.60
CA LEU A 81 -8.66 6.32 13.73
C LEU A 81 -8.92 4.83 13.94
N LEU A 82 -9.16 4.42 15.17
CA LEU A 82 -9.36 3.00 15.50
C LEU A 82 -10.78 2.54 15.14
N PRO A 83 -10.95 1.29 14.64
CA PRO A 83 -12.25 0.72 14.30
C PRO A 83 -13.24 0.76 15.47
N ASN A 84 -14.48 1.11 15.20
CA ASN A 84 -15.57 1.12 16.16
C ASN A 84 -16.81 0.46 15.56
N VAL A 85 -17.43 -0.46 16.29
CA VAL A 85 -18.57 -1.26 15.79
C VAL A 85 -19.78 -0.42 15.40
N GLU A 86 -20.09 0.62 16.17
CA GLU A 86 -21.25 1.48 15.92
C GLU A 86 -21.05 2.39 14.70
N ARG A 87 -19.80 2.87 14.50
CA ARG A 87 -19.46 3.81 13.44
C ARG A 87 -19.01 3.11 12.15
N ASP A 88 -18.16 2.08 12.29
CA ASP A 88 -17.43 1.48 11.16
C ASP A 88 -17.97 0.09 10.79
N GLY A 89 -18.94 -0.45 11.56
CA GLY A 89 -19.53 -1.77 11.31
C GLY A 89 -18.91 -2.89 12.15
N LYS A 90 -19.59 -4.04 12.19
CA LYS A 90 -19.20 -5.19 13.04
C LYS A 90 -17.96 -5.92 12.56
N THR A 91 -17.73 -5.92 11.24
CA THR A 91 -16.61 -6.62 10.60
C THR A 91 -15.88 -5.67 9.68
N GLY A 92 -14.57 -5.85 9.56
CA GLY A 92 -13.76 -5.01 8.67
C GLY A 92 -12.27 -5.34 8.71
N LEU A 93 -11.55 -4.73 7.78
CA LEU A 93 -10.10 -4.80 7.68
C LEU A 93 -9.48 -3.46 8.11
N PHE A 94 -8.66 -3.48 9.15
CA PHE A 94 -7.86 -2.33 9.56
C PHE A 94 -6.48 -2.40 8.91
N ILE A 95 -6.21 -1.45 8.03
CA ILE A 95 -5.04 -1.41 7.16
C ILE A 95 -4.04 -0.42 7.75
N LEU A 96 -2.89 -0.92 8.18
CA LEU A 96 -1.75 -0.13 8.61
C LEU A 96 -0.80 0.07 7.42
N ASP A 97 -0.96 1.18 6.69
CA ASP A 97 -0.11 1.48 5.55
C ASP A 97 1.15 2.23 5.97
N GLU A 98 2.21 2.11 5.16
CA GLU A 98 3.53 2.72 5.41
C GLU A 98 4.12 2.34 6.78
N VAL A 99 3.84 1.11 7.28
CA VAL A 99 4.23 0.70 8.63
C VAL A 99 5.75 0.74 8.85
N LEU A 100 6.55 0.57 7.81
CA LEU A 100 8.01 0.63 7.89
C LEU A 100 8.56 2.06 8.01
N ASP A 101 7.74 3.08 7.72
CA ASP A 101 8.12 4.49 7.77
C ASP A 101 7.60 5.20 9.04
N GLY A 102 6.84 4.50 9.89
CA GLY A 102 6.35 5.00 11.17
C GLY A 102 7.48 5.35 12.15
N THR A 103 7.25 6.32 13.02
CA THR A 103 8.19 6.63 14.10
C THR A 103 8.27 5.49 15.11
N THR A 104 9.39 5.31 15.80
CA THR A 104 9.56 4.27 16.82
C THR A 104 8.47 4.32 17.88
N ALA A 105 8.04 5.52 18.29
CA ALA A 105 6.99 5.70 19.28
C ALA A 105 5.60 5.23 18.76
N VAL A 106 5.27 5.53 17.52
CA VAL A 106 4.04 5.05 16.85
C VAL A 106 4.10 3.53 16.69
N LEU A 107 5.23 2.99 16.23
CA LEU A 107 5.40 1.53 16.07
C LEU A 107 5.27 0.80 17.40
N THR A 108 5.72 1.39 18.51
CA THR A 108 5.54 0.81 19.87
C THR A 108 4.07 0.76 20.27
N ALA A 109 3.29 1.82 19.98
CA ALA A 109 1.85 1.84 20.25
C ALA A 109 1.09 0.83 19.36
N ILE A 110 1.43 0.76 18.08
CA ILE A 110 0.86 -0.19 17.11
C ILE A 110 1.25 -1.63 17.47
N GLN A 111 2.45 -1.85 17.99
CA GLN A 111 2.89 -3.18 18.43
C GLN A 111 1.92 -3.79 19.43
N GLN A 112 1.46 -3.04 20.45
CA GLN A 112 0.48 -3.52 21.40
C GLN A 112 -0.84 -3.90 20.70
N LEU A 113 -1.30 -3.08 19.75
CA LEU A 113 -2.51 -3.34 18.99
C LEU A 113 -2.41 -4.63 18.16
N ILE A 114 -1.27 -4.88 17.53
CA ILE A 114 -1.03 -6.10 16.73
C ILE A 114 -0.91 -7.33 17.63
N LEU A 115 -0.20 -7.23 18.76
CA LEU A 115 0.07 -8.37 19.63
C LEU A 115 -1.15 -8.80 20.47
N GLU A 116 -1.86 -7.80 21.01
CA GLU A 116 -2.89 -8.02 22.03
C GLU A 116 -4.28 -7.67 21.53
N HIS A 117 -4.42 -7.21 20.27
CA HIS A 117 -5.65 -6.63 19.72
C HIS A 117 -6.24 -5.53 20.63
N ARG A 118 -5.36 -4.79 21.32
CA ARG A 118 -5.73 -3.70 22.22
C ARG A 118 -4.63 -2.64 22.27
N VAL A 119 -5.00 -1.43 22.66
CA VAL A 119 -4.06 -0.37 23.01
C VAL A 119 -4.69 0.50 24.09
N GLY A 120 -4.02 0.67 25.22
CA GLY A 120 -4.61 1.33 26.37
C GLY A 120 -5.94 0.69 26.81
N SER A 121 -7.01 1.48 26.83
CA SER A 121 -8.38 1.02 27.14
C SER A 121 -9.15 0.50 25.91
N TYR A 122 -8.66 0.73 24.71
CA TYR A 122 -9.29 0.28 23.48
C TYR A 122 -9.04 -1.21 23.25
N VAL A 123 -10.07 -1.92 22.78
CA VAL A 123 -9.99 -3.30 22.32
C VAL A 123 -10.51 -3.35 20.88
N LEU A 124 -9.72 -3.94 19.98
CA LEU A 124 -10.12 -4.14 18.58
C LEU A 124 -11.36 -5.05 18.55
N PRO A 125 -12.44 -4.64 17.86
CA PRO A 125 -13.63 -5.49 17.77
C PRO A 125 -13.32 -6.84 17.12
N GLU A 126 -13.91 -7.92 17.63
CA GLU A 126 -13.58 -9.31 17.24
C GLU A 126 -13.69 -9.58 15.73
N GLY A 127 -14.64 -8.91 15.06
CA GLY A 127 -14.83 -9.02 13.61
C GLY A 127 -13.86 -8.20 12.76
N TRP A 128 -12.94 -7.47 13.39
CA TRP A 128 -11.92 -6.69 12.68
C TRP A 128 -10.59 -7.42 12.64
N HIS A 129 -9.97 -7.40 11.46
CA HIS A 129 -8.67 -8.00 11.22
C HIS A 129 -7.65 -6.92 10.85
N ILE A 130 -6.38 -7.10 11.25
CA ILE A 130 -5.31 -6.15 10.95
C ILE A 130 -4.46 -6.69 9.81
N VAL A 131 -4.10 -5.81 8.87
CA VAL A 131 -3.08 -6.05 7.85
C VAL A 131 -2.12 -4.87 7.81
N ALA A 132 -0.84 -5.14 7.62
CA ALA A 132 0.19 -4.12 7.50
C ALA A 132 0.78 -4.09 6.10
N MET A 133 1.16 -2.90 5.65
CA MET A 133 1.84 -2.71 4.37
C MET A 133 3.00 -1.72 4.52
N GLY A 134 4.02 -1.88 3.68
CA GLY A 134 5.15 -0.95 3.67
C GLY A 134 6.04 -1.12 2.46
N ASN A 135 6.92 -0.14 2.25
CA ASN A 135 7.96 -0.20 1.24
C ASN A 135 9.30 -0.43 1.92
N LYS A 136 10.12 -1.35 1.42
CA LYS A 136 11.46 -1.57 1.96
C LYS A 136 12.38 -0.39 1.64
N LYS A 137 13.45 -0.26 2.41
CA LYS A 137 14.45 0.80 2.23
C LYS A 137 15.07 0.80 0.84
N GLU A 138 15.32 -0.38 0.30
CA GLU A 138 15.82 -0.56 -1.06
C GLU A 138 14.83 -0.04 -2.10
N HIS A 139 13.56 0.08 -1.73
CA HIS A 139 12.46 0.54 -2.57
C HIS A 139 12.06 2.00 -2.32
N GLY A 140 12.96 2.80 -1.72
CA GLY A 140 12.74 4.23 -1.51
C GLY A 140 12.01 4.60 -0.21
N GLY A 141 11.68 3.62 0.65
CA GLY A 141 11.14 3.86 1.99
C GLY A 141 12.19 4.45 2.92
N ILE A 142 11.77 5.25 3.91
CA ILE A 142 12.65 5.74 4.99
C ILE A 142 13.12 4.55 5.84
N ASN A 143 12.27 3.56 5.99
CA ASN A 143 12.41 2.31 6.73
C ASN A 143 13.26 2.43 7.99
N ARG A 144 12.62 2.82 9.09
CA ARG A 144 13.24 2.87 10.42
C ARG A 144 13.44 1.49 11.03
N GLY A 145 12.94 0.45 10.36
CA GLY A 145 13.00 -0.93 10.80
C GLY A 145 11.93 -1.28 11.82
N LEU A 146 11.54 -2.54 11.82
CA LEU A 146 10.67 -3.11 12.86
C LEU A 146 11.53 -3.71 13.96
N SER A 147 11.09 -3.61 15.20
CA SER A 147 11.69 -4.36 16.31
C SER A 147 11.55 -5.87 16.07
N GLU A 148 12.48 -6.67 16.57
CA GLU A 148 12.43 -8.13 16.40
C GLU A 148 11.10 -8.74 16.92
N PRO A 149 10.56 -8.31 18.08
CA PRO A 149 9.25 -8.79 18.52
C PRO A 149 8.11 -8.47 17.55
N LEU A 150 8.18 -7.34 16.87
CA LEU A 150 7.16 -6.96 15.89
C LEU A 150 7.31 -7.73 14.59
N LYS A 151 8.55 -7.99 14.14
CA LYS A 151 8.82 -8.84 12.99
C LYS A 151 8.26 -10.26 13.19
N ASP A 152 8.49 -10.85 14.35
CA ASP A 152 8.04 -12.21 14.69
C ASP A 152 6.49 -12.37 14.65
N ARG A 153 5.75 -11.26 14.73
CA ARG A 153 4.28 -11.28 14.74
C ARG A 153 3.63 -11.15 13.37
N PHE A 154 4.42 -10.89 12.35
CA PHE A 154 3.92 -10.81 10.99
C PHE A 154 4.21 -12.07 10.17
N ALA A 155 3.24 -12.48 9.38
CA ALA A 155 3.52 -13.29 8.21
C ALA A 155 4.00 -12.36 7.09
N HIS A 156 5.28 -12.44 6.75
CA HIS A 156 5.93 -11.57 5.79
C HIS A 156 5.78 -12.09 4.37
N ALA A 157 5.31 -11.23 3.46
CA ALA A 157 5.32 -11.52 2.03
C ALA A 157 5.73 -10.28 1.24
N GLU A 158 6.67 -10.45 0.32
CA GLU A 158 7.06 -9.39 -0.62
C GLU A 158 6.24 -9.50 -1.89
N VAL A 159 5.50 -8.45 -2.21
CA VAL A 159 4.73 -8.36 -3.44
C VAL A 159 5.66 -7.89 -4.56
N ILE A 160 5.91 -8.77 -5.52
CA ILE A 160 6.74 -8.48 -6.69
C ILE A 160 5.90 -8.02 -7.86
N VAL A 161 6.51 -7.29 -8.78
CA VAL A 161 5.86 -6.89 -10.04
C VAL A 161 5.81 -8.09 -10.98
N ASP A 162 4.62 -8.47 -11.40
CA ASP A 162 4.41 -9.38 -12.51
C ASP A 162 3.93 -8.62 -13.74
N ALA A 163 4.62 -8.78 -14.87
CA ALA A 163 4.34 -8.02 -16.08
C ALA A 163 2.98 -8.38 -16.69
N ALA A 164 2.65 -9.67 -16.74
CA ALA A 164 1.41 -10.14 -17.34
C ALA A 164 0.19 -9.71 -16.48
N GLU A 165 0.28 -9.85 -15.16
CA GLU A 165 -0.75 -9.40 -14.23
C GLU A 165 -0.94 -7.88 -14.31
N THR A 166 0.16 -7.11 -14.34
CA THR A 166 0.11 -5.65 -14.44
C THR A 166 -0.58 -5.20 -15.73
N ILE A 167 -0.21 -5.79 -16.87
CA ILE A 167 -0.82 -5.45 -18.16
C ILE A 167 -2.30 -5.85 -18.17
N SER A 168 -2.64 -7.03 -17.65
CA SER A 168 -4.02 -7.49 -17.53
C SER A 168 -4.86 -6.54 -16.66
N HIS A 169 -4.31 -6.08 -15.54
CA HIS A 169 -4.95 -5.09 -14.68
C HIS A 169 -5.16 -3.75 -15.40
N LEU A 170 -4.15 -3.23 -16.10
CA LEU A 170 -4.29 -2.01 -16.89
C LEU A 170 -5.38 -2.14 -17.96
N VAL A 171 -5.44 -3.28 -18.65
CA VAL A 171 -6.51 -3.58 -19.63
C VAL A 171 -7.88 -3.59 -18.98
N SER A 172 -8.04 -4.23 -17.83
CA SER A 172 -9.31 -4.27 -17.07
C SER A 172 -9.78 -2.90 -16.60
N LYS A 173 -8.85 -1.98 -16.33
CA LYS A 173 -9.12 -0.55 -16.03
C LYS A 173 -9.39 0.28 -17.29
N GLY A 174 -9.43 -0.34 -18.46
CA GLY A 174 -9.65 0.33 -19.74
C GLY A 174 -8.47 1.19 -20.17
N ALA A 175 -7.25 0.77 -19.89
CA ALA A 175 -6.05 1.49 -20.34
C ALA A 175 -5.98 1.56 -21.87
N ASP A 176 -5.33 2.60 -22.37
CA ASP A 176 -5.11 2.81 -23.80
C ASP A 176 -4.33 1.62 -24.40
N SER A 177 -4.78 1.15 -25.58
CA SER A 177 -4.21 -0.03 -26.23
C SER A 177 -2.75 0.16 -26.63
N MET A 178 -2.33 1.38 -26.98
CA MET A 178 -0.94 1.70 -27.30
C MET A 178 -0.03 1.52 -26.08
N VAL A 179 -0.46 2.00 -24.90
CA VAL A 179 0.28 1.83 -23.65
C VAL A 179 0.43 0.34 -23.32
N THR A 180 -0.65 -0.43 -23.40
CA THR A 180 -0.59 -1.86 -23.09
C THR A 180 0.20 -2.67 -24.12
N SER A 181 0.17 -2.27 -25.40
CA SER A 181 1.02 -2.84 -26.47
C SER A 181 2.50 -2.56 -26.20
N PHE A 182 2.83 -1.32 -25.88
CA PHE A 182 4.19 -0.92 -25.54
C PHE A 182 4.74 -1.74 -24.37
N LEU A 183 3.98 -1.85 -23.28
CA LEU A 183 4.41 -2.57 -22.08
C LEU A 183 4.58 -4.07 -22.29
N LYS A 184 3.86 -4.67 -23.26
CA LYS A 184 4.08 -6.08 -23.65
C LYS A 184 5.46 -6.32 -24.27
N THR A 185 5.96 -5.36 -25.02
CA THR A 185 7.28 -5.44 -25.67
C THR A 185 8.41 -4.87 -24.81
N HIS A 186 8.09 -3.96 -23.88
CA HIS A 186 9.03 -3.26 -23.00
C HIS A 186 8.72 -3.53 -21.53
N SER A 187 8.58 -4.81 -21.16
CA SER A 187 8.18 -5.21 -19.80
C SER A 187 9.13 -4.70 -18.70
N HIS A 188 10.41 -4.46 -19.01
CA HIS A 188 11.39 -3.87 -18.11
C HIS A 188 11.07 -2.42 -17.71
N LEU A 189 10.19 -1.74 -18.46
CA LEU A 189 9.71 -0.38 -18.19
C LEU A 189 8.38 -0.36 -17.41
N ILE A 190 7.79 -1.50 -17.08
CA ILE A 190 6.59 -1.53 -16.22
C ILE A 190 6.89 -0.92 -14.86
N HIS A 191 8.05 -1.25 -14.31
CA HIS A 191 8.55 -0.67 -13.07
C HIS A 191 10.07 -0.54 -13.12
N LYS A 192 10.57 0.67 -13.16
CA LYS A 192 12.02 0.94 -13.16
C LYS A 192 12.29 2.14 -12.27
N MET A 193 12.74 1.89 -11.05
CA MET A 193 13.09 2.97 -10.14
C MET A 193 14.27 3.78 -10.69
N SER A 194 14.24 5.08 -10.42
CA SER A 194 15.38 5.97 -10.69
C SER A 194 16.54 5.61 -9.78
N GLU A 195 17.76 5.66 -10.32
CA GLU A 195 18.97 5.59 -9.50
C GLU A 195 19.05 6.78 -8.53
N LYS A 196 19.82 6.63 -7.44
CA LYS A 196 19.98 7.72 -6.46
C LYS A 196 20.50 8.99 -7.15
N GLY A 197 19.74 10.07 -7.03
CA GLY A 197 20.04 11.35 -7.67
C GLY A 197 19.54 11.48 -9.13
N GLY A 198 18.81 10.48 -9.64
CA GLY A 198 18.19 10.51 -10.96
C GLY A 198 16.86 11.29 -11.02
N SER A 199 16.10 11.07 -12.07
CA SER A 199 14.82 11.75 -12.33
C SER A 199 13.82 11.55 -11.17
N TRP A 200 13.04 12.59 -10.86
CA TRP A 200 11.92 12.53 -9.94
C TRP A 200 10.77 11.66 -10.46
N ALA A 201 10.62 11.58 -11.78
CA ALA A 201 9.64 10.74 -12.44
C ALA A 201 10.29 9.43 -12.92
N TYR A 202 9.61 8.32 -12.71
CA TYR A 202 10.04 7.00 -13.14
C TYR A 202 8.82 6.09 -13.41
N PRO A 203 8.98 5.07 -14.27
CA PRO A 203 7.88 4.18 -14.64
C PRO A 203 7.44 3.32 -13.45
N THR A 204 6.15 3.29 -13.21
CA THR A 204 5.45 2.37 -12.30
C THR A 204 4.09 2.01 -12.92
N PRO A 205 3.43 0.93 -12.50
CA PRO A 205 2.06 0.64 -12.94
C PRO A 205 1.11 1.83 -12.77
N ARG A 206 1.20 2.53 -11.63
CA ARG A 206 0.40 3.75 -11.35
C ARG A 206 0.68 4.89 -12.32
N THR A 207 1.94 5.12 -12.68
CA THR A 207 2.30 6.21 -13.60
C THR A 207 1.93 5.88 -15.04
N TRP A 208 2.00 4.62 -15.45
CA TRP A 208 1.50 4.16 -16.74
C TRP A 208 -0.02 4.25 -16.85
N GLU A 209 -0.75 3.97 -15.78
CA GLU A 209 -2.21 4.18 -15.76
C GLU A 209 -2.56 5.66 -15.98
N LYS A 210 -1.86 6.57 -15.30
CA LYS A 210 -2.03 8.02 -15.50
C LYS A 210 -1.67 8.46 -16.91
N LEU A 211 -0.56 7.97 -17.45
CA LEU A 211 -0.17 8.27 -18.83
C LEU A 211 -1.23 7.80 -19.82
N SER A 212 -1.78 6.62 -19.60
CA SER A 212 -2.88 6.08 -20.40
C SER A 212 -4.12 6.99 -20.38
N GLN A 213 -4.46 7.56 -19.23
CA GLN A 213 -5.57 8.52 -19.10
C GLN A 213 -5.28 9.81 -19.88
N VAL A 214 -4.08 10.36 -19.77
CA VAL A 214 -3.66 11.56 -20.51
C VAL A 214 -3.75 11.31 -22.02
N ARG A 215 -3.22 10.18 -22.50
CA ARG A 215 -3.23 9.84 -23.92
C ARG A 215 -4.65 9.69 -24.48
N ARG A 216 -5.55 9.05 -23.75
CA ARG A 216 -6.97 8.92 -24.18
C ARG A 216 -7.68 10.25 -24.26
N GLY A 217 -7.28 11.24 -23.44
CA GLY A 217 -7.87 12.57 -23.46
C GLY A 217 -7.49 13.40 -24.71
N ASP A 218 -6.20 13.47 -25.00
CA ASP A 218 -5.67 14.20 -26.18
C ASP A 218 -4.31 13.60 -26.62
N PRO A 219 -4.32 12.62 -27.52
CA PRO A 219 -3.08 11.98 -27.99
C PRO A 219 -2.18 12.91 -28.82
N ASN A 220 -2.72 14.01 -29.35
CA ASN A 220 -2.00 14.95 -30.20
C ASN A 220 -1.64 16.26 -29.48
N ASN A 221 -1.70 16.29 -28.15
CA ASN A 221 -1.33 17.45 -27.37
C ASN A 221 0.09 17.94 -27.69
N SER A 222 0.24 19.23 -27.92
CA SER A 222 1.53 19.86 -28.31
C SER A 222 2.64 19.69 -27.26
N ILE A 223 2.28 19.43 -26.00
CA ILE A 223 3.21 19.15 -24.88
C ILE A 223 3.17 17.70 -24.42
N ARG A 224 2.68 16.77 -25.29
CA ARG A 224 2.50 15.35 -24.93
C ARG A 224 3.77 14.71 -24.37
N PHE A 225 4.91 14.98 -24.99
CA PHE A 225 6.19 14.42 -24.53
C PHE A 225 6.52 14.89 -23.10
N GLN A 226 6.35 16.18 -22.81
CA GLN A 226 6.60 16.73 -21.48
C GLN A 226 5.65 16.13 -20.43
N LEU A 227 4.37 15.91 -20.79
CA LEU A 227 3.40 15.26 -19.93
C LEU A 227 3.81 13.81 -19.64
N TYR A 228 4.18 13.05 -20.69
CA TYR A 228 4.63 11.66 -20.51
C TYR A 228 5.93 11.59 -19.70
N ALA A 229 6.91 12.43 -20.00
CA ALA A 229 8.17 12.50 -19.30
C ALA A 229 7.98 12.87 -17.81
N SER A 230 7.03 13.75 -17.50
CA SER A 230 6.70 14.10 -16.12
C SER A 230 6.07 12.95 -15.32
N LEU A 231 5.51 11.95 -15.98
CA LEU A 231 4.87 10.79 -15.35
C LEU A 231 5.81 9.59 -15.24
N VAL A 232 6.47 9.23 -16.34
CA VAL A 232 7.26 7.99 -16.43
C VAL A 232 8.77 8.24 -16.59
N GLY A 233 9.20 9.50 -16.58
CA GLY A 233 10.60 9.89 -16.83
C GLY A 233 10.94 9.99 -18.33
N GLU A 234 11.94 10.80 -18.66
CA GLU A 234 12.29 11.13 -20.05
C GLU A 234 12.63 9.88 -20.88
N GLY A 235 13.44 8.95 -20.35
CA GLY A 235 13.85 7.76 -21.07
C GLY A 235 12.66 6.88 -21.48
N ALA A 236 11.79 6.56 -20.54
CA ALA A 236 10.60 5.75 -20.82
C ALA A 236 9.60 6.49 -21.72
N ALA A 237 9.48 7.81 -21.58
CA ALA A 237 8.63 8.62 -22.43
C ALA A 237 9.16 8.67 -23.87
N ALA A 238 10.48 8.79 -24.08
CA ALA A 238 11.09 8.79 -25.40
C ALA A 238 10.88 7.44 -26.13
N GLU A 239 11.11 6.33 -25.41
CA GLU A 239 10.85 4.98 -25.97
C GLU A 239 9.37 4.79 -26.31
N PHE A 240 8.46 5.31 -25.47
CA PHE A 240 7.03 5.21 -25.73
C PHE A 240 6.59 6.05 -26.95
N VAL A 241 7.05 7.31 -27.06
CA VAL A 241 6.74 8.16 -28.22
C VAL A 241 7.28 7.55 -29.51
N SER A 242 8.49 6.97 -29.48
CA SER A 242 9.05 6.25 -30.63
C SER A 242 8.25 5.00 -31.03
N HIS A 243 7.55 4.39 -30.08
CA HIS A 243 6.66 3.25 -30.34
C HIS A 243 5.31 3.70 -30.94
N GLU A 244 4.89 4.95 -30.70
CA GLU A 244 3.67 5.53 -31.27
C GLU A 244 3.82 5.89 -32.77
N GLU A 245 5.06 6.12 -33.24
CA GLU A 245 5.38 6.46 -34.64
C GLU A 245 5.53 5.21 -35.54
#